data_d01623f699b75e3de487b66f41121c2c
#
_entry.id   d01623f699b75e3de487b66f41121c2c
#
_cell.length_a   1.000
_cell.length_b   1.000
_cell.length_c   1.000
_cell.angle_alpha   90.00
_cell.angle_beta   90.00
_cell.angle_gamma   90.00
#
_symmetry.space_group_name_H-M   'P 1'
#
loop_
_entity.id
_entity.type
_entity.pdbx_description
1 polymer ?
#
loop_
_entity_poly.entity_id
_entity_poly.type
_entity_poly.pdbx_seq_one_letter_code
_entity_poly.pdbx_strand_id
1 'polypeptide(L)'
;MSRTRPARPAARRALAGVALAALAVPLAACSGGGDVQAFCEGGEEATAEMDAAGSLANDPEAFADTVSQVRDSFDELEAPDDIAADWEVFTSTFGDLDDSLSEIDPTDQEAFVGALTEFSENAQSEDLAEASDNLSTYFAENCEA
;
A
#
# COMPACT_ATOMS: atom_id res chain seq x y z
N MET A 1 -36.79 -32.39 -80.53
CA MET A 1 -35.64 -32.68 -79.71
C MET A 1 -34.89 -31.38 -79.47
N SER A 2 -35.30 -30.64 -78.47
CA SER A 2 -34.69 -29.30 -78.14
C SER A 2 -34.26 -29.33 -76.69
N ARG A 3 -32.97 -29.24 -76.49
CA ARG A 3 -32.37 -29.19 -75.12
C ARG A 3 -32.27 -27.72 -74.68
N THR A 4 -33.06 -27.34 -73.72
CA THR A 4 -32.95 -26.08 -73.03
C THR A 4 -31.98 -26.23 -71.84
N ARG A 5 -30.92 -25.41 -71.86
CA ARG A 5 -29.99 -25.28 -70.75
C ARG A 5 -30.53 -24.26 -69.72
N PRO A 6 -30.60 -24.55 -68.42
CA PRO A 6 -30.92 -23.52 -67.46
C PRO A 6 -29.65 -22.72 -67.08
N ALA A 7 -29.87 -21.40 -66.98
CA ALA A 7 -28.89 -20.42 -66.57
C ALA A 7 -28.52 -20.54 -65.10
N ARG A 8 -27.22 -20.39 -64.78
CA ARG A 8 -26.70 -20.32 -63.41
C ARG A 8 -26.93 -18.94 -62.82
N PRO A 9 -27.48 -18.80 -61.64
CA PRO A 9 -27.44 -17.54 -60.92
C PRO A 9 -26.09 -17.28 -60.25
N ALA A 10 -25.57 -16.07 -60.46
CA ALA A 10 -24.35 -15.54 -59.90
C ALA A 10 -24.47 -15.42 -58.37
N ALA A 11 -23.59 -16.08 -57.67
CA ALA A 11 -23.47 -15.93 -56.20
C ALA A 11 -22.87 -14.55 -55.88
N ARG A 12 -23.69 -13.68 -55.30
CA ARG A 12 -23.22 -12.44 -54.68
C ARG A 12 -22.58 -12.79 -53.34
N ARG A 13 -21.25 -12.65 -53.27
CA ARG A 13 -20.49 -12.72 -52.04
C ARG A 13 -20.81 -11.48 -51.21
N ALA A 14 -21.60 -11.64 -50.15
CA ALA A 14 -21.76 -10.64 -49.11
C ALA A 14 -20.49 -10.66 -48.22
N LEU A 15 -19.71 -9.60 -48.29
CA LEU A 15 -18.60 -9.35 -47.36
C LEU A 15 -19.23 -8.94 -46.04
N ALA A 16 -19.23 -9.85 -45.11
CA ALA A 16 -19.55 -9.57 -43.70
C ALA A 16 -18.39 -8.74 -43.08
N GLY A 17 -18.63 -7.45 -42.98
CA GLY A 17 -17.74 -6.55 -42.21
C GLY A 17 -17.76 -6.94 -40.74
N VAL A 18 -16.63 -7.42 -40.21
CA VAL A 18 -16.41 -7.57 -38.79
C VAL A 18 -16.18 -6.17 -38.23
N ALA A 19 -17.19 -5.61 -37.57
CA ALA A 19 -17.03 -4.41 -36.76
C ALA A 19 -16.24 -4.80 -35.50
N LEU A 20 -14.95 -4.47 -35.44
CA LEU A 20 -14.20 -4.43 -34.19
C LEU A 20 -14.79 -3.31 -33.34
N ALA A 21 -15.64 -3.66 -32.39
CA ALA A 21 -15.98 -2.77 -31.28
C ALA A 21 -14.71 -2.65 -30.42
N ALA A 22 -13.96 -1.56 -30.62
CA ALA A 22 -12.93 -1.14 -29.69
C ALA A 22 -13.63 -0.80 -28.35
N LEU A 23 -13.53 -1.70 -27.38
CA LEU A 23 -13.81 -1.41 -25.98
C LEU A 23 -12.77 -0.37 -25.56
N ALA A 24 -13.14 0.89 -25.66
CA ALA A 24 -12.45 1.96 -24.96
C ALA A 24 -12.77 1.74 -23.48
N VAL A 25 -11.91 1.02 -22.78
CA VAL A 25 -11.84 1.04 -21.33
C VAL A 25 -11.44 2.49 -20.99
N PRO A 26 -12.27 3.27 -20.29
CA PRO A 26 -11.77 4.51 -19.74
C PRO A 26 -10.68 4.11 -18.73
N LEU A 27 -9.42 4.34 -19.10
CA LEU A 27 -8.39 4.53 -18.10
C LEU A 27 -8.86 5.78 -17.34
N ALA A 28 -9.56 5.57 -16.23
CA ALA A 28 -9.64 6.57 -15.20
C ALA A 28 -8.18 6.83 -14.83
N ALA A 29 -7.60 7.89 -15.40
CA ALA A 29 -6.35 8.42 -14.94
C ALA A 29 -6.60 8.79 -13.48
N CYS A 30 -6.10 7.95 -12.57
CA CYS A 30 -5.98 8.29 -11.18
C CYS A 30 -5.12 9.54 -11.11
N SER A 31 -5.77 10.67 -10.91
CA SER A 31 -5.13 11.92 -10.58
C SER A 31 -4.70 11.81 -9.12
N GLY A 32 -3.39 11.64 -8.89
CA GLY A 32 -2.72 12.00 -7.65
C GLY A 32 -3.25 11.33 -6.39
N GLY A 33 -2.82 10.12 -6.13
CA GLY A 33 -3.01 9.37 -4.90
C GLY A 33 -2.49 7.95 -5.12
N GLY A 34 -1.88 7.33 -4.13
CA GLY A 34 -1.39 5.97 -4.21
C GLY A 34 -2.48 4.98 -4.62
N ASP A 35 -2.09 3.87 -5.21
CA ASP A 35 -3.01 2.78 -5.53
C ASP A 35 -3.55 2.18 -4.22
N VAL A 36 -4.86 2.30 -3.99
CA VAL A 36 -5.52 1.82 -2.76
C VAL A 36 -5.22 0.35 -2.51
N GLN A 37 -5.23 -0.48 -3.55
CA GLN A 37 -4.95 -1.90 -3.37
C GLN A 37 -3.49 -2.14 -2.95
N ALA A 38 -2.53 -1.47 -3.58
CA ALA A 38 -1.12 -1.58 -3.23
C ALA A 38 -0.87 -1.06 -1.81
N PHE A 39 -1.54 0.03 -1.40
CA PHE A 39 -1.47 0.56 -0.05
C PHE A 39 -2.04 -0.41 0.99
N CYS A 40 -3.18 -1.05 0.70
CA CYS A 40 -3.77 -2.06 1.58
C CYS A 40 -2.86 -3.29 1.74
N GLU A 41 -2.34 -3.84 0.65
CA GLU A 41 -1.44 -5.00 0.68
C GLU A 41 -0.16 -4.69 1.47
N GLY A 42 0.47 -3.54 1.22
CA GLY A 42 1.67 -3.12 1.95
C GLY A 42 1.41 -2.79 3.42
N GLY A 43 0.24 -2.24 3.75
CA GLY A 43 -0.16 -1.98 5.13
C GLY A 43 -0.34 -3.27 5.95
N GLU A 44 -0.87 -4.34 5.33
CA GLU A 44 -0.94 -5.66 5.98
C GLU A 44 0.46 -6.25 6.24
N GLU A 45 1.37 -6.13 5.27
CA GLU A 45 2.75 -6.60 5.40
C GLU A 45 3.49 -5.84 6.51
N ALA A 46 3.42 -4.51 6.51
CA ALA A 46 4.02 -3.66 7.52
C ALA A 46 3.46 -3.92 8.94
N THR A 47 2.17 -4.23 9.05
CA THR A 47 1.56 -4.62 10.33
C THR A 47 2.15 -5.93 10.85
N ALA A 48 2.37 -6.91 9.99
CA ALA A 48 2.99 -8.18 10.37
C ALA A 48 4.46 -7.99 10.81
N GLU A 49 5.20 -7.06 10.18
CA GLU A 49 6.56 -6.70 10.59
C GLU A 49 6.59 -6.00 11.95
N MET A 50 5.64 -5.08 12.22
CA MET A 50 5.52 -4.45 13.53
C MET A 50 5.22 -5.46 14.65
N ASP A 51 4.37 -6.43 14.40
CA ASP A 51 4.08 -7.51 15.35
C ASP A 51 5.34 -8.34 15.63
N ALA A 52 6.15 -8.60 14.60
CA ALA A 52 7.45 -9.28 14.75
C ALA A 52 8.42 -8.44 15.58
N ALA A 53 8.53 -7.12 15.34
CA ALA A 53 9.36 -6.21 16.14
C ALA A 53 8.98 -6.25 17.62
N GLY A 54 7.69 -6.24 17.95
CA GLY A 54 7.20 -6.32 19.32
C GLY A 54 7.70 -7.55 20.07
N SER A 55 7.92 -8.66 19.38
CA SER A 55 8.47 -9.89 19.96
C SER A 55 9.98 -9.82 20.28
N LEU A 56 10.69 -8.86 19.67
CA LEU A 56 12.15 -8.67 19.77
C LEU A 56 12.56 -7.62 20.81
N ALA A 57 11.64 -7.09 21.60
CA ALA A 57 11.89 -6.04 22.59
C ALA A 57 12.99 -6.37 23.63
N ASN A 58 13.37 -7.64 23.76
CA ASN A 58 14.46 -8.08 24.63
C ASN A 58 15.81 -8.27 23.91
N ASP A 59 15.86 -8.00 22.61
CA ASP A 59 17.05 -8.04 21.76
C ASP A 59 17.19 -6.70 21.03
N PRO A 60 17.93 -5.72 21.62
CA PRO A 60 17.99 -4.36 21.10
C PRO A 60 18.50 -4.26 19.66
N GLU A 61 19.47 -5.08 19.26
CA GLU A 61 20.02 -5.08 17.90
C GLU A 61 18.98 -5.58 16.89
N ALA A 62 18.37 -6.74 17.17
CA ALA A 62 17.34 -7.30 16.29
C ALA A 62 16.08 -6.43 16.24
N PHE A 63 15.74 -5.76 17.34
CA PHE A 63 14.64 -4.80 17.40
C PHE A 63 14.91 -3.58 16.50
N ALA A 64 16.08 -2.95 16.62
CA ALA A 64 16.46 -1.80 15.81
C ALA A 64 16.50 -2.15 14.31
N ASP A 65 17.08 -3.28 13.94
CA ASP A 65 17.09 -3.77 12.55
C ASP A 65 15.67 -3.96 12.00
N THR A 66 14.74 -4.46 12.82
CA THR A 66 13.35 -4.66 12.39
C THR A 66 12.60 -3.33 12.28
N VAL A 67 12.82 -2.37 13.18
CA VAL A 67 12.24 -1.03 13.09
C VAL A 67 12.71 -0.32 11.80
N SER A 68 13.99 -0.43 11.45
CA SER A 68 14.50 0.11 10.17
C SER A 68 13.82 -0.54 8.96
N GLN A 69 13.58 -1.85 8.98
CA GLN A 69 12.85 -2.54 7.90
C GLN A 69 11.40 -2.05 7.80
N VAL A 70 10.70 -1.91 8.93
CA VAL A 70 9.33 -1.36 8.96
C VAL A 70 9.29 0.05 8.38
N ARG A 71 10.26 0.90 8.74
CA ARG A 71 10.36 2.25 8.17
C ARG A 71 10.56 2.22 6.67
N ASP A 72 11.49 1.40 6.17
CA ASP A 72 11.73 1.24 4.74
C ASP A 72 10.44 0.79 4.01
N SER A 73 9.70 -0.15 4.60
CA SER A 73 8.40 -0.60 4.05
C SER A 73 7.37 0.54 4.02
N PHE A 74 7.34 1.42 5.02
CA PHE A 74 6.47 2.59 5.02
C PHE A 74 6.85 3.63 3.96
N ASP A 75 8.15 3.85 3.76
CA ASP A 75 8.66 4.80 2.77
C ASP A 75 8.37 4.35 1.31
N GLU A 76 8.17 3.05 1.08
CA GLU A 76 7.80 2.50 -0.21
C GLU A 76 6.29 2.63 -0.50
N LEU A 77 5.45 2.93 0.51
CA LEU A 77 4.01 3.02 0.36
C LEU A 77 3.58 4.45 0.02
N GLU A 78 2.91 4.62 -1.12
CA GLU A 78 2.22 5.86 -1.47
C GLU A 78 0.81 5.85 -0.89
N ALA A 79 0.60 6.66 0.16
CA ALA A 79 -0.73 6.79 0.75
C ALA A 79 -1.70 7.47 -0.22
N PRO A 80 -2.96 7.03 -0.26
CA PRO A 80 -4.02 7.76 -0.96
C PRO A 80 -4.20 9.18 -0.45
N ASP A 81 -4.57 10.12 -1.34
CA ASP A 81 -4.69 11.55 -1.03
C ASP A 81 -5.56 11.83 0.21
N ASP A 82 -6.61 11.02 0.40
CA ASP A 82 -7.59 11.21 1.48
C ASP A 82 -6.99 11.00 2.89
N ILE A 83 -5.90 10.26 3.00
CA ILE A 83 -5.22 9.92 4.27
C ILE A 83 -3.73 10.24 4.27
N ALA A 84 -3.24 10.94 3.26
CA ALA A 84 -1.80 11.22 3.12
C ALA A 84 -1.23 11.98 4.32
N ALA A 85 -2.00 12.93 4.89
CA ALA A 85 -1.57 13.69 6.07
C ALA A 85 -1.50 12.81 7.33
N ASP A 86 -2.48 11.93 7.52
CA ASP A 86 -2.50 10.99 8.66
C ASP A 86 -1.38 9.96 8.52
N TRP A 87 -1.11 9.51 7.29
CA TRP A 87 0.00 8.63 6.99
C TRP A 87 1.35 9.27 7.30
N GLU A 88 1.56 10.53 6.94
CA GLU A 88 2.78 11.28 7.26
C GLU A 88 3.00 11.39 8.78
N VAL A 89 1.96 11.71 9.55
CA VAL A 89 2.04 11.76 11.02
C VAL A 89 2.41 10.39 11.58
N PHE A 90 1.77 9.35 11.10
CA PHE A 90 2.02 7.97 11.56
C PHE A 90 3.45 7.53 11.25
N THR A 91 3.91 7.65 10.01
CA THR A 91 5.23 7.19 9.58
C THR A 91 6.37 8.02 10.17
N SER A 92 6.17 9.33 10.36
CA SER A 92 7.18 10.18 11.01
C SER A 92 7.48 9.75 12.45
N THR A 93 6.46 9.27 13.18
CA THR A 93 6.66 8.78 14.55
C THR A 93 7.54 7.52 14.58
N PHE A 94 7.44 6.65 13.60
CA PHE A 94 8.33 5.49 13.46
C PHE A 94 9.71 5.90 12.95
N GLY A 95 9.80 6.90 12.09
CA GLY A 95 11.06 7.48 11.65
C GLY A 95 11.86 8.05 12.83
N ASP A 96 11.22 8.78 13.73
CA ASP A 96 11.86 9.32 14.93
C ASP A 96 12.39 8.20 15.85
N LEU A 97 11.67 7.08 15.94
CA LEU A 97 12.14 5.91 16.67
C LEU A 97 13.37 5.27 16.01
N ASP A 98 13.34 5.06 14.71
CA ASP A 98 14.46 4.51 13.95
C ASP A 98 15.71 5.37 14.07
N ASP A 99 15.57 6.70 13.91
CA ASP A 99 16.66 7.65 14.08
C ASP A 99 17.24 7.57 15.50
N SER A 100 16.39 7.53 16.54
CA SER A 100 16.82 7.41 17.94
C SER A 100 17.56 6.09 18.19
N LEU A 101 17.07 4.98 17.65
CA LEU A 101 17.72 3.66 17.82
C LEU A 101 19.06 3.57 17.06
N SER A 102 19.16 4.24 15.91
CA SER A 102 20.39 4.24 15.11
C SER A 102 21.54 5.00 15.75
N GLU A 103 21.26 5.94 16.65
CA GLU A 103 22.24 6.80 17.33
C GLU A 103 22.81 6.15 18.61
N ILE A 104 22.17 5.09 19.12
CA ILE A 104 22.57 4.43 20.38
C ILE A 104 23.40 3.17 20.13
N ASP A 105 24.28 2.84 21.09
CA ASP A 105 24.96 1.55 21.08
C ASP A 105 23.97 0.44 21.51
N PRO A 106 23.79 -0.64 20.73
CA PRO A 106 22.84 -1.71 21.05
C PRO A 106 23.10 -2.40 22.40
N THR A 107 24.34 -2.24 22.95
CA THR A 107 24.69 -2.76 24.27
C THR A 107 24.35 -1.81 25.42
N ASP A 108 23.99 -0.55 25.11
CA ASP A 108 23.55 0.44 26.08
C ASP A 108 22.04 0.28 26.37
N GLN A 109 21.74 -0.56 27.32
CA GLN A 109 20.38 -0.89 27.70
C GLN A 109 19.61 0.30 28.30
N GLU A 110 20.33 1.26 28.93
CA GLU A 110 19.71 2.46 29.48
C GLU A 110 19.25 3.41 28.35
N ALA A 111 20.11 3.64 27.35
CA ALA A 111 19.78 4.44 26.16
C ALA A 111 18.64 3.78 25.36
N PHE A 112 18.68 2.47 25.17
CA PHE A 112 17.60 1.74 24.48
C PHE A 112 16.25 1.90 25.18
N VAL A 113 16.19 1.69 26.51
CA VAL A 113 14.94 1.90 27.28
C VAL A 113 14.50 3.36 27.22
N GLY A 114 15.44 4.30 27.20
CA GLY A 114 15.17 5.72 27.01
C GLY A 114 14.44 6.01 25.69
N ALA A 115 14.96 5.49 24.56
CA ALA A 115 14.34 5.66 23.24
C ALA A 115 12.92 5.05 23.18
N LEU A 116 12.72 3.88 23.75
CA LEU A 116 11.39 3.26 23.83
C LEU A 116 10.41 4.06 24.70
N THR A 117 10.90 4.69 25.75
CA THR A 117 10.08 5.52 26.63
C THR A 117 9.63 6.79 25.88
N GLU A 118 10.56 7.45 25.20
CA GLU A 118 10.25 8.63 24.38
C GLU A 118 9.26 8.30 23.25
N PHE A 119 9.48 7.19 22.55
CA PHE A 119 8.52 6.69 21.56
C PHE A 119 7.13 6.45 22.17
N SER A 120 7.06 5.83 23.35
CA SER A 120 5.80 5.59 24.05
C SER A 120 5.08 6.87 24.46
N GLU A 121 5.81 7.94 24.78
CA GLU A 121 5.25 9.25 25.09
C GLU A 121 4.72 9.92 23.80
N ASN A 122 5.48 9.87 22.72
CA ASN A 122 5.08 10.38 21.40
C ASN A 122 3.85 9.62 20.85
N ALA A 123 3.81 8.31 21.08
CA ALA A 123 2.68 7.45 20.68
C ALA A 123 1.36 7.79 21.42
N GLN A 124 1.42 8.56 22.49
CA GLN A 124 0.25 9.04 23.22
C GLN A 124 -0.16 10.47 22.83
N SER A 125 0.47 11.08 21.82
CA SER A 125 0.07 12.39 21.31
C SER A 125 -1.33 12.37 20.71
N GLU A 126 -2.04 13.51 20.83
CA GLU A 126 -3.39 13.64 20.25
C GLU A 126 -3.34 13.50 18.72
N ASP A 127 -2.30 14.06 18.08
CA ASP A 127 -2.14 14.03 16.62
C ASP A 127 -1.97 12.59 16.11
N LEU A 128 -1.14 11.77 16.77
CA LEU A 128 -0.96 10.37 16.37
C LEU A 128 -2.20 9.52 16.68
N ALA A 129 -2.91 9.80 17.77
CA ALA A 129 -4.15 9.11 18.08
C ALA A 129 -5.22 9.38 17.01
N GLU A 130 -5.38 10.63 16.57
CA GLU A 130 -6.30 11.01 15.50
C GLU A 130 -5.89 10.37 14.17
N ALA A 131 -4.61 10.46 13.80
CA ALA A 131 -4.08 9.85 12.59
C ALA A 131 -4.31 8.32 12.58
N SER A 132 -4.04 7.65 13.70
CA SER A 132 -4.25 6.20 13.84
C SER A 132 -5.72 5.80 13.72
N ASP A 133 -6.64 6.58 14.29
CA ASP A 133 -8.08 6.34 14.17
C ASP A 133 -8.56 6.52 12.72
N ASN A 134 -8.07 7.56 12.02
CA ASN A 134 -8.38 7.83 10.63
C ASN A 134 -7.86 6.72 9.71
N LEU A 135 -6.60 6.30 9.89
CA LEU A 135 -6.00 5.19 9.16
C LEU A 135 -6.75 3.89 9.41
N SER A 136 -7.08 3.57 10.66
CA SER A 136 -7.87 2.37 11.01
C SER A 136 -9.24 2.35 10.34
N THR A 137 -9.91 3.50 10.30
CA THR A 137 -11.20 3.67 9.62
C THR A 137 -11.04 3.47 8.11
N TYR A 138 -10.00 4.08 7.53
CA TYR A 138 -9.71 3.94 6.11
C TYR A 138 -9.46 2.48 5.71
N PHE A 139 -8.61 1.77 6.45
CA PHE A 139 -8.35 0.35 6.21
C PHE A 139 -9.62 -0.49 6.31
N ALA A 140 -10.47 -0.23 7.32
CA ALA A 140 -11.73 -0.96 7.49
C ALA A 140 -12.73 -0.73 6.35
N GLU A 141 -12.72 0.44 5.73
CA GLU A 141 -13.66 0.82 4.67
C GLU A 141 -13.17 0.50 3.25
N ASN A 142 -11.86 0.52 3.01
CA ASN A 142 -11.27 0.45 1.68
C ASN A 142 -10.42 -0.79 1.43
N CYS A 143 -9.94 -1.45 2.50
CA CYS A 143 -9.14 -2.66 2.40
C CYS A 143 -10.02 -3.86 2.76
N GLU A 144 -10.39 -4.66 1.77
CA GLU A 144 -11.14 -5.90 2.00
C GLU A 144 -10.20 -6.95 2.62
N ALA A 145 -10.64 -7.53 3.75
CA ALA A 145 -10.00 -8.67 4.38
C ALA A 145 -10.33 -9.99 3.66
#